data_b9a3a83ff53688d7794d495a2dc89697
#
_entry.id   b9a3a83ff53688d7794d495a2dc89697
#
_cell.length_a   1.000
_cell.length_b   1.000
_cell.length_c   1.000
_cell.angle_alpha   90.00
_cell.angle_beta   90.00
_cell.angle_gamma   90.00
#
_symmetry.space_group_name_H-M   'P 1'
#
loop_
_entity.id
_entity.type
_entity.pdbx_description
1 polymer ?
#
loop_
_entity_poly.entity_id
_entity_poly.type
_entity_poly.pdbx_seq_one_letter_code
_entity_poly.pdbx_strand_id
1 'polypeptide(L)'
;IAKAKIDVPDHDLLVGGFPCQDYSIMKKNSAGIKGTKGALWWQIDDILREKRPKYVLLENVDRLIRSPAKQSGRDFSIILRCLYEKGYAVEWRVINAADYGYAQRRRRTFIVAYHNQTEIFCNLAEAVCVQGLKSMHKHVMENGILAKAFPVQSHSRSYVESWIDELEYADISTVSRDQRVYLYSAGVMMNGRIYSVDVTPQRVEATPLKDILETGPVDEHYFLRTEDMPRWTYSKGAKREKRQRRDGRQYYFSEGSVQ
;
A
#
# COMPACT_ATOMS: atom_id res chain seq x y z
N ILE A 1 15.68 11.38 -11.24
CA ILE A 1 16.16 10.37 -10.27
C ILE A 1 17.28 9.53 -10.90
N ALA A 2 17.13 8.99 -12.12
CA ALA A 2 18.18 8.11 -12.74
C ALA A 2 19.58 8.75 -12.84
N LYS A 3 19.65 10.06 -13.04
CA LYS A 3 20.93 10.80 -13.05
C LYS A 3 21.40 11.24 -11.66
N ALA A 4 20.47 11.36 -10.70
CA ALA A 4 20.73 11.88 -9.36
C ALA A 4 21.12 10.81 -8.33
N LYS A 5 21.16 9.53 -8.69
CA LYS A 5 21.49 8.43 -7.76
C LYS A 5 22.85 8.60 -7.06
N ILE A 6 23.82 9.11 -7.80
CA ILE A 6 25.20 9.30 -7.32
C ILE A 6 25.27 10.49 -6.37
N ASP A 7 24.37 11.47 -6.55
CA ASP A 7 24.36 12.73 -5.80
C ASP A 7 23.50 12.70 -4.55
N VAL A 8 22.79 11.59 -4.28
CA VAL A 8 22.01 11.44 -3.04
C VAL A 8 22.98 11.34 -1.85
N PRO A 9 22.92 12.26 -0.88
CA PRO A 9 23.78 12.18 0.31
C PRO A 9 23.42 10.98 1.16
N ASP A 10 24.32 10.57 2.05
CA ASP A 10 24.01 9.58 3.07
C ASP A 10 22.92 10.10 4.00
N HIS A 11 21.99 9.24 4.35
CA HIS A 11 20.81 9.60 5.13
C HIS A 11 20.32 8.42 5.97
N ASP A 12 19.71 8.72 7.10
CA ASP A 12 19.13 7.70 7.98
C ASP A 12 17.72 7.27 7.57
N LEU A 13 16.96 8.14 6.91
CA LEU A 13 15.59 7.90 6.51
C LEU A 13 15.38 8.23 5.03
N LEU A 14 14.88 7.25 4.29
CA LEU A 14 14.38 7.44 2.93
C LEU A 14 12.84 7.52 2.97
N VAL A 15 12.27 8.64 2.51
CA VAL A 15 10.83 8.80 2.33
C VAL A 15 10.51 8.97 0.86
N GLY A 16 9.51 8.24 0.36
CA GLY A 16 9.15 8.34 -1.04
C GLY A 16 7.79 7.78 -1.39
N GLY A 17 7.19 8.35 -2.45
CA GLY A 17 6.04 7.78 -3.14
C GLY A 17 6.42 7.51 -4.59
N PHE A 18 6.14 6.32 -5.10
CA PHE A 18 6.40 6.00 -6.50
C PHE A 18 5.08 5.90 -7.28
N PRO A 19 5.05 6.28 -8.58
CA PRO A 19 3.82 6.36 -9.33
C PRO A 19 3.07 5.05 -9.43
N CYS A 20 1.76 5.14 -9.26
CA CYS A 20 0.83 4.01 -9.34
C CYS A 20 0.19 3.83 -10.72
N GLN A 21 0.57 4.63 -11.72
CA GLN A 21 -0.15 4.69 -13.00
C GLN A 21 -0.15 3.36 -13.77
N ASP A 22 0.84 2.51 -13.53
CA ASP A 22 0.89 1.17 -14.08
C ASP A 22 0.20 0.12 -13.17
N TYR A 23 -0.22 0.52 -11.96
CA TYR A 23 -1.00 -0.30 -11.02
C TYR A 23 -2.52 -0.01 -11.09
N SER A 24 -2.96 0.99 -11.88
CA SER A 24 -4.36 1.41 -11.95
C SER A 24 -5.21 0.43 -12.75
N ILE A 25 -6.36 0.02 -12.17
CA ILE A 25 -7.38 -0.81 -12.86
C ILE A 25 -8.01 -0.06 -14.04
N MET A 26 -7.98 1.26 -14.07
CA MET A 26 -8.57 2.04 -15.16
C MET A 26 -7.80 1.91 -16.48
N LYS A 27 -6.57 1.42 -16.47
CA LYS A 27 -5.79 1.16 -17.67
C LYS A 27 -5.91 -0.32 -18.05
N LYS A 28 -6.57 -0.61 -19.17
CA LYS A 28 -6.87 -1.96 -19.67
C LYS A 28 -5.65 -2.88 -19.87
N ASN A 29 -4.42 -2.34 -19.81
CA ASN A 29 -3.13 -3.03 -19.96
C ASN A 29 -2.08 -2.49 -18.97
N SER A 30 -2.41 -2.40 -17.67
CA SER A 30 -1.40 -1.99 -16.69
C SER A 30 -0.30 -3.05 -16.56
N ALA A 31 0.94 -2.67 -16.83
CA ALA A 31 2.11 -3.55 -16.82
C ALA A 31 2.75 -3.72 -15.43
N GLY A 32 2.21 -3.02 -14.40
CA GLY A 32 2.74 -3.05 -13.05
C GLY A 32 4.19 -2.56 -12.97
N ILE A 33 5.02 -3.24 -12.17
CA ILE A 33 6.44 -2.89 -11.97
C ILE A 33 7.29 -3.00 -13.26
N LYS A 34 6.83 -3.73 -14.27
CA LYS A 34 7.45 -3.82 -15.60
C LYS A 34 7.11 -2.64 -16.52
N GLY A 35 6.10 -1.85 -16.21
CA GLY A 35 5.73 -0.68 -16.99
C GLY A 35 6.77 0.45 -16.85
N THR A 36 6.80 1.36 -17.83
CA THR A 36 7.76 2.49 -17.88
C THR A 36 7.73 3.34 -16.60
N LYS A 37 6.60 3.39 -15.90
CA LYS A 37 6.43 4.11 -14.62
C LYS A 37 6.66 3.22 -13.39
N GLY A 38 6.49 1.92 -13.51
CA GLY A 38 6.94 0.92 -12.53
C GLY A 38 8.47 0.86 -12.43
N ALA A 39 9.17 1.30 -13.47
CA ALA A 39 10.63 1.46 -13.46
C ALA A 39 11.15 2.42 -12.38
N LEU A 40 10.30 3.28 -11.78
CA LEU A 40 10.72 4.15 -10.67
C LEU A 40 10.94 3.40 -9.36
N TRP A 41 10.34 2.22 -9.17
CA TRP A 41 10.72 1.35 -8.07
C TRP A 41 12.21 1.00 -8.12
N TRP A 42 12.72 0.67 -9.28
CA TRP A 42 14.15 0.31 -9.44
C TRP A 42 15.10 1.44 -9.10
N GLN A 43 14.67 2.72 -9.24
CA GLN A 43 15.46 3.86 -8.80
C GLN A 43 15.53 3.95 -7.27
N ILE A 44 14.42 3.62 -6.59
CA ILE A 44 14.39 3.50 -5.12
C ILE A 44 15.27 2.34 -4.70
N ASP A 45 15.14 1.20 -5.36
CA ASP A 45 15.93 -0.02 -5.07
C ASP A 45 17.44 0.22 -5.22
N ASP A 46 17.86 0.98 -6.24
CA ASP A 46 19.24 1.38 -6.42
C ASP A 46 19.73 2.28 -5.26
N ILE A 47 18.94 3.26 -4.82
CA ILE A 47 19.28 4.13 -3.67
C ILE A 47 19.40 3.28 -2.40
N LEU A 48 18.47 2.36 -2.17
CA LEU A 48 18.52 1.45 -1.03
C LEU A 48 19.77 0.58 -1.02
N ARG A 49 20.21 0.11 -2.20
CA ARG A 49 21.42 -0.69 -2.35
C ARG A 49 22.68 0.11 -2.03
N GLU A 50 22.76 1.35 -2.51
CA GLU A 50 23.94 2.20 -2.38
C GLU A 50 24.04 2.86 -0.99
N LYS A 51 22.91 3.36 -0.46
CA LYS A 51 22.89 4.19 0.74
C LYS A 51 22.50 3.46 2.01
N ARG A 52 21.75 2.36 1.90
CA ARG A 52 21.31 1.51 3.03
C ARG A 52 20.78 2.33 4.22
N PRO A 53 19.80 3.23 4.02
CA PRO A 53 19.25 4.04 5.11
C PRO A 53 18.69 3.13 6.22
N LYS A 54 18.81 3.56 7.46
CA LYS A 54 18.30 2.80 8.62
C LYS A 54 16.80 2.57 8.56
N TYR A 55 16.08 3.55 8.02
CA TYR A 55 14.62 3.56 7.94
C TYR A 55 14.15 3.91 6.53
N VAL A 56 13.04 3.29 6.14
CA VAL A 56 12.40 3.56 4.86
C VAL A 56 10.90 3.75 5.11
N LEU A 57 10.31 4.81 4.55
CA LEU A 57 8.87 5.05 4.54
C LEU A 57 8.42 5.28 3.11
N LEU A 58 7.63 4.35 2.59
CA LEU A 58 7.10 4.45 1.23
C LEU A 58 5.57 4.53 1.24
N GLU A 59 5.03 5.29 0.29
CA GLU A 59 3.58 5.40 0.07
C GLU A 59 3.22 4.93 -1.33
N ASN A 60 2.09 4.24 -1.42
CA ASN A 60 1.50 3.87 -2.71
C ASN A 60 -0.02 3.70 -2.59
N VAL A 61 -0.69 3.45 -3.71
CA VAL A 61 -2.13 3.13 -3.71
C VAL A 61 -2.38 1.79 -3.02
N ASP A 62 -3.57 1.63 -2.43
CA ASP A 62 -4.02 0.42 -1.75
C ASP A 62 -3.96 -0.84 -2.63
N ARG A 63 -4.05 -0.67 -3.94
CA ARG A 63 -4.01 -1.76 -4.93
C ARG A 63 -2.63 -2.33 -5.18
N LEU A 64 -1.56 -1.69 -4.72
CA LEU A 64 -0.20 -2.21 -4.84
C LEU A 64 -0.10 -3.65 -4.32
N ILE A 65 -0.74 -3.94 -3.18
CA ILE A 65 -0.71 -5.27 -2.55
C ILE A 65 -1.29 -6.37 -3.46
N ARG A 66 -2.17 -5.99 -4.40
CA ARG A 66 -2.85 -6.90 -5.33
C ARG A 66 -2.43 -6.71 -6.78
N SER A 67 -1.36 -5.97 -7.03
CA SER A 67 -0.86 -5.70 -8.39
C SER A 67 0.04 -6.84 -8.89
N PRO A 68 0.03 -7.11 -10.21
CA PRO A 68 -0.93 -6.69 -11.22
C PRO A 68 -2.19 -7.55 -11.19
N ALA A 69 -3.28 -7.09 -11.84
CA ALA A 69 -4.58 -7.78 -11.79
C ALA A 69 -4.57 -9.24 -12.27
N LYS A 70 -3.65 -9.60 -13.18
CA LYS A 70 -3.49 -10.95 -13.72
C LYS A 70 -2.62 -11.87 -12.85
N GLN A 71 -1.76 -11.30 -12.01
CA GLN A 71 -0.83 -11.99 -11.12
C GLN A 71 -0.87 -11.30 -9.75
N SER A 72 -2.00 -11.43 -9.06
CA SER A 72 -2.27 -10.70 -7.82
C SER A 72 -1.16 -10.90 -6.79
N GLY A 73 -0.62 -9.79 -6.29
CA GLY A 73 0.40 -9.77 -5.25
C GLY A 73 1.85 -9.79 -5.75
N ARG A 74 2.10 -10.08 -7.04
CA ARG A 74 3.46 -10.20 -7.58
C ARG A 74 4.31 -8.96 -7.35
N ASP A 75 3.80 -7.79 -7.70
CA ASP A 75 4.61 -6.57 -7.66
C ASP A 75 4.97 -6.18 -6.23
N PHE A 76 4.04 -6.33 -5.29
CA PHE A 76 4.31 -6.06 -3.89
C PHE A 76 5.31 -7.05 -3.29
N SER A 77 5.22 -8.29 -3.69
CA SER A 77 6.14 -9.31 -3.25
C SER A 77 7.57 -9.06 -3.79
N ILE A 78 7.73 -8.58 -5.03
CA ILE A 78 9.06 -8.16 -5.55
C ILE A 78 9.64 -7.07 -4.65
N ILE A 79 8.82 -6.10 -4.23
CA ILE A 79 9.24 -5.04 -3.30
C ILE A 79 9.72 -5.64 -1.97
N LEU A 80 8.95 -6.58 -1.40
CA LEU A 80 9.35 -7.27 -0.17
C LEU A 80 10.66 -8.02 -0.35
N ARG A 81 10.84 -8.71 -1.48
CA ARG A 81 12.09 -9.43 -1.81
C ARG A 81 13.29 -8.49 -1.88
N CYS A 82 13.17 -7.40 -2.64
CA CYS A 82 14.22 -6.40 -2.76
C CYS A 82 14.65 -5.82 -1.40
N LEU A 83 13.68 -5.57 -0.52
CA LEU A 83 13.96 -5.08 0.83
C LEU A 83 14.61 -6.16 1.71
N TYR A 84 14.12 -7.41 1.65
CA TYR A 84 14.70 -8.54 2.36
C TYR A 84 16.17 -8.77 2.00
N GLU A 85 16.49 -8.80 0.71
CA GLU A 85 17.85 -9.01 0.19
C GLU A 85 18.83 -7.91 0.63
N LYS A 86 18.32 -6.75 0.99
CA LYS A 86 19.10 -5.62 1.54
C LYS A 86 19.13 -5.58 3.08
N GLY A 87 18.57 -6.61 3.74
CA GLY A 87 18.61 -6.75 5.19
C GLY A 87 17.54 -5.95 5.95
N TYR A 88 16.40 -5.65 5.31
CA TYR A 88 15.29 -4.96 5.97
C TYR A 88 14.23 -5.93 6.50
N ALA A 89 13.74 -5.66 7.71
CA ALA A 89 12.40 -6.06 8.12
C ALA A 89 11.38 -5.05 7.58
N VAL A 90 10.18 -5.49 7.26
CA VAL A 90 9.18 -4.64 6.60
C VAL A 90 7.82 -4.81 7.25
N GLU A 91 7.16 -3.70 7.60
CA GLU A 91 5.73 -3.71 7.92
C GLU A 91 4.95 -2.89 6.88
N TRP A 92 3.71 -3.27 6.64
CA TRP A 92 2.82 -2.53 5.74
C TRP A 92 1.41 -2.45 6.29
N ARG A 93 0.70 -1.39 5.87
CA ARG A 93 -0.71 -1.22 6.17
C ARG A 93 -1.42 -0.37 5.12
N VAL A 94 -2.62 -0.80 4.76
CA VAL A 94 -3.56 0.04 4.01
C VAL A 94 -4.30 0.91 5.00
N ILE A 95 -4.13 2.22 4.87
CA ILE A 95 -4.72 3.23 5.75
C ILE A 95 -5.67 4.08 4.91
N ASN A 96 -6.88 4.30 5.42
CA ASN A 96 -7.83 5.26 4.90
C ASN A 96 -7.87 6.47 5.84
N ALA A 97 -7.54 7.64 5.35
CA ALA A 97 -7.48 8.85 6.15
C ALA A 97 -8.80 9.16 6.91
N ALA A 98 -9.94 8.87 6.27
CA ALA A 98 -11.26 9.08 6.89
C ALA A 98 -11.50 8.21 8.14
N ASP A 99 -10.86 7.04 8.26
CA ASP A 99 -11.00 6.17 9.43
C ASP A 99 -10.26 6.74 10.66
N TYR A 100 -9.36 7.70 10.44
CA TYR A 100 -8.54 8.36 11.48
C TYR A 100 -8.84 9.86 11.61
N GLY A 101 -10.07 10.29 11.29
CA GLY A 101 -10.58 11.62 11.59
C GLY A 101 -10.38 12.67 10.51
N TYR A 102 -9.72 12.36 9.40
CA TYR A 102 -9.51 13.34 8.33
C TYR A 102 -10.71 13.45 7.40
N ALA A 103 -11.04 14.66 6.95
CA ALA A 103 -12.12 14.93 5.98
C ALA A 103 -11.79 14.47 4.55
N GLN A 104 -11.07 13.37 4.41
CA GLN A 104 -10.65 12.84 3.12
C GLN A 104 -10.73 11.31 3.08
N ARG A 105 -11.55 10.77 2.21
CA ARG A 105 -11.58 9.33 1.92
C ARG A 105 -10.43 8.98 0.97
N ARG A 106 -9.25 8.70 1.53
CA ARG A 106 -8.04 8.39 0.78
C ARG A 106 -7.36 7.14 1.34
N ARG A 107 -7.44 6.05 0.59
CA ARG A 107 -6.78 4.79 0.95
C ARG A 107 -5.39 4.73 0.34
N ARG A 108 -4.39 4.44 1.16
CA ARG A 108 -3.00 4.29 0.73
C ARG A 108 -2.34 3.14 1.46
N THR A 109 -1.45 2.45 0.77
CA THR A 109 -0.52 1.50 1.37
C THR A 109 0.70 2.27 1.86
N PHE A 110 0.96 2.18 3.15
CA PHE A 110 2.22 2.61 3.75
C PHE A 110 3.10 1.39 3.98
N ILE A 111 4.38 1.53 3.66
CA ILE A 111 5.40 0.51 3.84
C ILE A 111 6.50 1.15 4.67
N VAL A 112 6.78 0.56 5.83
CA VAL A 112 7.89 0.97 6.70
C VAL A 112 8.90 -0.16 6.73
N ALA A 113 10.17 0.16 6.56
CA ALA A 113 11.22 -0.85 6.63
C ALA A 113 12.33 -0.42 7.59
N TYR A 114 12.89 -1.39 8.30
CA TYR A 114 13.94 -1.22 9.30
C TYR A 114 15.15 -2.03 8.90
N HIS A 115 16.30 -1.38 8.71
CA HIS A 115 17.54 -2.08 8.42
C HIS A 115 18.02 -2.89 9.62
N ASN A 116 18.74 -3.97 9.37
CA ASN A 116 19.25 -4.89 10.42
C ASN A 116 20.22 -4.24 11.43
N GLN A 117 20.65 -3.02 11.19
CA GLN A 117 21.44 -2.21 12.12
C GLN A 117 20.58 -1.46 13.15
N THR A 118 19.25 -1.54 13.05
CA THR A 118 18.34 -0.80 13.94
C THR A 118 17.92 -1.64 15.14
N GLU A 119 17.74 -1.00 16.28
CA GLU A 119 17.21 -1.62 17.49
C GLU A 119 15.83 -2.25 17.26
N ILE A 120 14.97 -1.60 16.48
CA ILE A 120 13.63 -2.12 16.14
C ILE A 120 13.74 -3.47 15.39
N PHE A 121 14.67 -3.59 14.46
CA PHE A 121 14.91 -4.85 13.77
C PHE A 121 15.38 -5.94 14.76
N CYS A 122 16.37 -5.64 15.59
CA CYS A 122 16.93 -6.59 16.54
C CYS A 122 15.87 -7.10 17.53
N ASN A 123 15.09 -6.19 18.11
CA ASN A 123 14.00 -6.51 19.03
C ASN A 123 12.91 -7.37 18.37
N LEU A 124 12.55 -7.07 17.13
CA LEU A 124 11.57 -7.87 16.39
C LEU A 124 12.13 -9.24 16.03
N ALA A 125 13.41 -9.32 15.62
CA ALA A 125 14.08 -10.58 15.30
C ALA A 125 14.13 -11.53 16.50
N GLU A 126 14.54 -11.01 17.66
CA GLU A 126 14.56 -11.76 18.93
C GLU A 126 13.15 -12.24 19.29
N ALA A 127 12.17 -11.35 19.27
CA ALA A 127 10.79 -11.69 19.60
C ALA A 127 10.23 -12.77 18.66
N VAL A 128 10.54 -12.71 17.36
CA VAL A 128 10.10 -13.71 16.37
C VAL A 128 10.85 -15.04 16.58
N CYS A 129 12.13 -15.01 16.96
CA CYS A 129 12.88 -16.21 17.28
C CYS A 129 12.26 -16.97 18.47
N VAL A 130 11.82 -16.24 19.51
CA VAL A 130 11.27 -16.82 20.74
C VAL A 130 9.80 -17.24 20.60
N GLN A 131 8.96 -16.42 19.98
CA GLN A 131 7.50 -16.58 19.96
C GLN A 131 6.90 -16.78 18.56
N GLY A 132 7.71 -16.74 17.51
CA GLY A 132 7.27 -16.98 16.14
C GLY A 132 6.16 -16.04 15.68
N LEU A 133 5.12 -16.61 15.10
CA LEU A 133 3.96 -15.86 14.56
C LEU A 133 3.26 -15.01 15.61
N LYS A 134 3.26 -15.39 16.88
CA LYS A 134 2.62 -14.62 17.93
C LYS A 134 3.25 -13.23 18.07
N SER A 135 4.59 -13.12 17.96
CA SER A 135 5.28 -11.84 17.96
C SER A 135 4.99 -11.03 16.72
N MET A 136 4.94 -11.68 15.55
CA MET A 136 4.58 -11.00 14.30
C MET A 136 3.16 -10.44 14.35
N HIS A 137 2.21 -11.23 14.86
CA HIS A 137 0.84 -10.77 15.10
C HIS A 137 0.81 -9.56 16.03
N LYS A 138 1.51 -9.65 17.18
CA LYS A 138 1.57 -8.55 18.15
C LYS A 138 2.23 -7.30 17.55
N HIS A 139 3.24 -7.46 16.70
CA HIS A 139 3.85 -6.34 15.98
C HIS A 139 2.84 -5.64 15.09
N VAL A 140 2.08 -6.40 14.30
CA VAL A 140 1.06 -5.82 13.40
C VAL A 140 -0.07 -5.14 14.17
N MET A 141 -0.47 -5.67 15.32
CA MET A 141 -1.62 -5.17 16.09
C MET A 141 -1.29 -4.03 17.06
N GLU A 142 -0.09 -4.06 17.67
CA GLU A 142 0.23 -3.22 18.84
C GLU A 142 1.59 -2.52 18.74
N ASN A 143 2.65 -3.27 18.42
CA ASN A 143 4.02 -2.82 18.67
C ASN A 143 4.68 -2.09 17.51
N GLY A 144 4.24 -2.37 16.26
CA GLY A 144 4.79 -1.75 15.06
C GLY A 144 4.54 -0.24 15.01
N ILE A 145 5.34 0.45 14.22
CA ILE A 145 5.18 1.91 14.01
C ILE A 145 3.79 2.20 13.42
N LEU A 146 3.36 1.41 12.44
CA LEU A 146 2.03 1.58 11.85
C LEU A 146 0.89 1.23 12.81
N ALA A 147 1.11 0.30 13.76
CA ALA A 147 0.13 -0.01 14.79
C ALA A 147 -0.03 1.14 15.80
N LYS A 148 1.09 1.73 16.21
CA LYS A 148 1.09 2.86 17.15
C LYS A 148 0.54 4.15 16.54
N ALA A 149 0.88 4.41 15.27
CA ALA A 149 0.40 5.61 14.57
C ALA A 149 -1.06 5.50 14.12
N PHE A 150 -1.50 4.28 13.78
CA PHE A 150 -2.84 4.00 13.24
C PHE A 150 -3.45 2.79 13.96
N PRO A 151 -3.95 2.97 15.18
CA PRO A 151 -4.48 1.89 16.00
C PRO A 151 -5.61 1.12 15.31
N VAL A 152 -5.67 -0.18 15.60
CA VAL A 152 -6.71 -1.07 15.11
C VAL A 152 -7.46 -1.70 16.29
N GLN A 153 -8.76 -1.93 16.13
CA GLN A 153 -9.60 -2.50 17.19
C GLN A 153 -9.78 -4.01 17.07
N SER A 154 -9.63 -4.54 15.88
CA SER A 154 -9.80 -5.96 15.61
C SER A 154 -9.11 -6.38 14.32
N HIS A 155 -9.04 -7.68 14.10
CA HIS A 155 -8.51 -8.28 12.87
C HIS A 155 -9.39 -9.45 12.42
N SER A 156 -9.24 -9.86 11.16
CA SER A 156 -9.91 -11.05 10.67
C SER A 156 -9.34 -12.32 11.33
N ARG A 157 -10.13 -13.39 11.38
CA ARG A 157 -9.65 -14.69 11.85
C ARG A 157 -8.70 -15.35 10.86
N SER A 158 -8.81 -15.00 9.58
CA SER A 158 -7.96 -15.52 8.52
C SER A 158 -6.70 -14.68 8.42
N TYR A 159 -5.56 -15.33 8.39
CA TYR A 159 -4.26 -14.75 8.14
C TYR A 159 -3.51 -15.55 7.07
N VAL A 160 -2.46 -14.97 6.53
CA VAL A 160 -1.49 -15.63 5.66
C VAL A 160 -0.16 -15.70 6.37
N GLU A 161 0.41 -16.89 6.41
CA GLU A 161 1.81 -17.13 6.72
C GLU A 161 2.49 -17.66 5.47
N SER A 162 3.67 -17.16 5.17
CA SER A 162 4.47 -17.61 4.03
C SER A 162 5.93 -17.24 4.24
N TRP A 163 6.81 -17.74 3.38
CA TRP A 163 8.19 -17.35 3.30
C TRP A 163 8.49 -16.62 2.00
N ILE A 164 9.42 -15.68 2.06
CA ILE A 164 9.77 -14.89 0.87
C ILE A 164 10.28 -15.78 -0.28
N ASP A 165 10.90 -16.91 0.04
CA ASP A 165 11.38 -17.89 -0.95
C ASP A 165 10.26 -18.74 -1.56
N GLU A 166 9.14 -18.88 -0.88
CA GLU A 166 7.94 -19.54 -1.39
C GLU A 166 7.16 -18.66 -2.36
N LEU A 167 7.40 -17.35 -2.30
CA LEU A 167 6.86 -16.42 -3.27
C LEU A 167 7.69 -16.53 -4.55
N GLU A 168 7.39 -17.50 -5.43
CA GLU A 168 8.14 -17.75 -6.66
C GLU A 168 8.24 -16.50 -7.56
N TYR A 169 9.47 -15.99 -7.68
CA TYR A 169 9.83 -14.91 -8.60
C TYR A 169 10.88 -15.31 -9.60
N ALA A 170 11.19 -16.59 -9.63
CA ALA A 170 12.12 -17.14 -10.58
C ALA A 170 11.62 -16.94 -11.97
N ASP A 171 11.70 -16.01 -12.66
CA ASP A 171 11.28 -15.70 -14.03
C ASP A 171 9.83 -15.21 -14.17
N ILE A 172 9.72 -13.92 -14.35
CA ILE A 172 8.49 -13.17 -14.63
C ILE A 172 7.73 -13.69 -15.87
N SER A 173 8.37 -14.51 -16.72
CA SER A 173 7.77 -15.12 -17.91
C SER A 173 7.07 -16.46 -17.63
N THR A 174 7.41 -17.14 -16.53
CA THR A 174 6.97 -18.52 -16.26
C THR A 174 5.94 -18.68 -15.14
N VAL A 175 5.58 -17.59 -14.43
CA VAL A 175 4.59 -17.66 -13.34
C VAL A 175 3.23 -18.10 -13.89
N SER A 176 2.81 -19.30 -13.51
CA SER A 176 1.50 -19.85 -13.88
C SER A 176 0.37 -18.96 -13.33
N ARG A 177 -0.80 -18.99 -13.99
CA ARG A 177 -1.99 -18.21 -13.58
C ARG A 177 -2.49 -18.56 -12.18
N ASP A 178 -2.05 -19.66 -11.59
CA ASP A 178 -2.56 -20.21 -10.34
C ASP A 178 -1.73 -19.83 -9.11
N GLN A 179 -0.55 -19.23 -9.30
CA GLN A 179 0.29 -18.74 -8.20
C GLN A 179 -0.10 -17.30 -7.84
N ARG A 180 -1.09 -17.19 -6.97
CA ARG A 180 -1.55 -15.92 -6.43
C ARG A 180 -1.07 -15.78 -5.00
N VAL A 181 -0.26 -14.78 -4.75
CA VAL A 181 0.08 -14.38 -3.38
C VAL A 181 -1.02 -13.48 -2.85
N TYR A 182 -1.78 -13.97 -1.89
CA TYR A 182 -2.82 -13.20 -1.24
C TYR A 182 -2.27 -12.58 0.04
N LEU A 183 -1.76 -11.36 -0.04
CA LEU A 183 -1.45 -10.58 1.14
C LEU A 183 -2.64 -9.69 1.51
N TYR A 184 -2.87 -9.53 2.81
CA TYR A 184 -3.94 -8.71 3.37
C TYR A 184 -3.50 -7.24 3.54
N SER A 185 -4.44 -6.42 4.04
CA SER A 185 -4.27 -4.98 4.23
C SER A 185 -3.19 -4.58 5.22
N ALA A 186 -2.77 -5.49 6.09
CA ALA A 186 -1.67 -5.29 7.04
C ALA A 186 -0.77 -6.53 7.12
N GLY A 187 0.48 -6.33 7.49
CA GLY A 187 1.41 -7.43 7.70
C GLY A 187 2.81 -6.98 8.07
N VAL A 188 3.64 -7.97 8.33
CA VAL A 188 5.06 -7.82 8.64
C VAL A 188 5.87 -8.94 8.00
N MET A 189 7.06 -8.62 7.53
CA MET A 189 8.09 -9.56 7.09
C MET A 189 9.32 -9.42 7.98
N MET A 190 9.79 -10.52 8.54
CA MET A 190 10.98 -10.59 9.35
C MET A 190 11.82 -11.80 8.99
N ASN A 191 13.09 -11.62 8.63
CA ASN A 191 13.99 -12.68 8.20
C ASN A 191 13.38 -13.61 7.13
N GLY A 192 12.68 -13.04 6.17
CA GLY A 192 12.03 -13.78 5.09
C GLY A 192 10.69 -14.42 5.46
N ARG A 193 10.33 -14.52 6.75
CA ARG A 193 9.02 -14.99 7.19
C ARG A 193 8.00 -13.87 7.09
N ILE A 194 6.84 -14.15 6.54
CA ILE A 194 5.77 -13.20 6.27
C ILE A 194 4.54 -13.58 7.11
N TYR A 195 3.99 -12.59 7.80
CA TYR A 195 2.67 -12.67 8.42
C TYR A 195 1.79 -11.55 7.90
N SER A 196 0.60 -11.87 7.42
CA SER A 196 -0.35 -10.90 6.88
C SER A 196 -1.77 -11.17 7.33
N VAL A 197 -2.49 -10.10 7.69
CA VAL A 197 -3.86 -10.18 8.23
C VAL A 197 -4.66 -8.94 7.81
N ASP A 198 -5.96 -9.09 7.66
CA ASP A 198 -6.85 -7.95 7.45
C ASP A 198 -7.24 -7.35 8.80
N VAL A 199 -7.18 -6.03 8.91
CA VAL A 199 -7.40 -5.30 10.17
C VAL A 199 -8.55 -4.30 10.03
N THR A 200 -9.25 -4.09 11.15
CA THR A 200 -10.30 -3.08 11.25
C THR A 200 -9.74 -1.88 12.02
N PRO A 201 -9.76 -0.67 11.43
CA PRO A 201 -9.27 0.53 12.10
C PRO A 201 -10.03 0.82 13.40
N GLN A 202 -9.33 1.34 14.40
CA GLN A 202 -9.96 2.01 15.52
C GLN A 202 -10.41 3.39 15.05
N ARG A 203 -11.64 3.46 14.57
CA ARG A 203 -12.18 4.70 14.04
C ARG A 203 -12.29 5.77 15.11
N VAL A 204 -11.93 6.99 14.73
CA VAL A 204 -12.17 8.21 15.48
C VAL A 204 -13.29 9.01 14.83
N GLU A 205 -13.82 9.97 15.54
CA GLU A 205 -14.84 10.88 14.99
C GLU A 205 -14.29 11.58 13.75
N ALA A 206 -15.05 11.50 12.65
CA ALA A 206 -14.63 12.08 11.37
C ALA A 206 -14.87 13.59 11.37
N THR A 207 -13.86 14.34 10.92
CA THR A 207 -14.01 15.77 10.64
C THR A 207 -14.91 15.92 9.40
N PRO A 208 -16.12 16.53 9.52
CA PRO A 208 -16.96 16.77 8.36
C PRO A 208 -16.29 17.75 7.39
N LEU A 209 -16.55 17.58 6.11
CA LEU A 209 -16.00 18.48 5.08
C LEU A 209 -16.39 19.95 5.34
N LYS A 210 -17.58 20.21 5.84
CA LYS A 210 -18.07 21.56 6.18
C LYS A 210 -17.16 22.29 7.16
N ASP A 211 -16.46 21.59 8.05
CA ASP A 211 -15.64 22.19 9.11
C ASP A 211 -14.26 22.63 8.59
N ILE A 212 -13.90 22.22 7.37
CA ILE A 212 -12.63 22.60 6.72
C ILE A 212 -12.84 23.47 5.48
N LEU A 213 -14.09 23.77 5.12
CA LEU A 213 -14.38 24.69 4.01
C LEU A 213 -14.03 26.12 4.42
N GLU A 214 -13.43 26.85 3.50
CA GLU A 214 -13.23 28.28 3.66
C GLU A 214 -14.57 29.01 3.72
N THR A 215 -14.69 29.96 4.64
CA THR A 215 -15.89 30.79 4.83
C THR A 215 -15.74 32.19 4.19
N GLY A 216 -14.55 32.52 3.72
CA GLY A 216 -14.23 33.80 3.06
C GLY A 216 -14.50 33.76 1.54
N PRO A 217 -14.25 34.89 0.85
CA PRO A 217 -14.34 34.94 -0.61
C PRO A 217 -13.30 34.01 -1.24
N VAL A 218 -13.74 33.17 -2.15
CA VAL A 218 -12.91 32.22 -2.90
C VAL A 218 -12.74 32.75 -4.33
N ASP A 219 -11.52 32.68 -4.84
CA ASP A 219 -11.21 33.13 -6.20
C ASP A 219 -12.00 32.32 -7.25
N GLU A 220 -12.49 33.01 -8.26
CA GLU A 220 -13.37 32.43 -9.30
C GLU A 220 -12.74 31.24 -10.02
N HIS A 221 -11.42 31.20 -10.16
CA HIS A 221 -10.75 30.09 -10.86
C HIS A 221 -10.88 28.73 -10.14
N TYR A 222 -11.25 28.70 -8.85
CA TYR A 222 -11.54 27.46 -8.11
C TYR A 222 -12.96 26.94 -8.35
N PHE A 223 -13.86 27.75 -8.92
CA PHE A 223 -15.21 27.31 -9.22
C PHE A 223 -15.28 26.55 -10.55
N LEU A 224 -16.15 25.55 -10.56
CA LEU A 224 -16.46 24.84 -11.80
C LEU A 224 -17.25 25.76 -12.73
N ARG A 225 -16.89 25.78 -14.00
CA ARG A 225 -17.68 26.48 -14.99
C ARG A 225 -19.05 25.83 -15.15
N THR A 226 -20.08 26.62 -15.40
CA THR A 226 -21.46 26.15 -15.54
C THR A 226 -21.57 25.06 -16.61
N GLU A 227 -20.82 25.16 -17.70
CA GLU A 227 -20.77 24.18 -18.79
C GLU A 227 -20.22 22.81 -18.37
N ASP A 228 -19.33 22.77 -17.36
CA ASP A 228 -18.74 21.54 -16.84
C ASP A 228 -19.61 20.85 -15.74
N MET A 229 -20.60 21.55 -15.20
CA MET A 229 -21.46 21.07 -14.12
C MET A 229 -22.16 19.73 -14.42
N PRO A 230 -22.74 19.50 -15.61
CA PRO A 230 -23.38 18.22 -15.92
C PRO A 230 -22.41 17.05 -15.86
N ARG A 231 -21.17 17.25 -16.35
CA ARG A 231 -20.11 16.23 -16.31
C ARG A 231 -19.70 15.90 -14.88
N TRP A 232 -19.55 16.92 -14.03
CA TRP A 232 -19.18 16.74 -12.63
C TRP A 232 -20.30 16.10 -11.81
N THR A 233 -21.55 16.53 -12.02
CA THR A 233 -22.72 15.93 -11.41
C THR A 233 -22.82 14.45 -11.78
N TYR A 234 -22.63 14.11 -13.07
CA TYR A 234 -22.59 12.72 -13.52
C TYR A 234 -21.42 11.96 -12.86
N SER A 235 -20.24 12.55 -12.76
CA SER A 235 -19.05 11.90 -12.20
C SER A 235 -19.14 11.68 -10.69
N LYS A 236 -19.80 12.56 -9.95
CA LYS A 236 -19.94 12.52 -8.48
C LYS A 236 -21.25 11.89 -8.01
N GLY A 237 -22.25 11.79 -8.88
CA GLY A 237 -23.53 11.17 -8.55
C GLY A 237 -23.43 9.67 -8.28
N ALA A 238 -24.33 9.16 -7.47
CA ALA A 238 -24.48 7.73 -7.23
C ALA A 238 -24.91 7.03 -8.54
N LYS A 239 -23.98 6.36 -9.20
CA LYS A 239 -24.30 5.59 -10.40
C LYS A 239 -24.75 4.21 -9.99
N ARG A 240 -26.01 3.88 -10.28
CA ARG A 240 -26.54 2.51 -10.21
C ARG A 240 -26.57 1.93 -11.64
N GLU A 241 -25.41 1.60 -12.17
CA GLU A 241 -25.35 0.91 -13.46
C GLU A 241 -25.55 -0.59 -13.27
N LYS A 242 -26.51 -1.17 -14.01
CA LYS A 242 -26.62 -2.62 -14.14
C LYS A 242 -25.43 -3.12 -14.95
N ARG A 243 -24.63 -4.00 -14.36
CA ARG A 243 -23.53 -4.70 -15.03
C ARG A 243 -23.74 -6.19 -14.97
N GLN A 244 -23.24 -6.90 -15.95
CA GLN A 244 -23.31 -8.36 -16.03
C GLN A 244 -21.90 -8.93 -15.86
N ARG A 245 -21.76 -9.94 -15.00
CA ARG A 245 -20.52 -10.72 -14.87
C ARG A 245 -20.41 -11.70 -16.06
N ARG A 246 -19.21 -12.23 -16.28
CA ARG A 246 -18.97 -13.25 -17.32
C ARG A 246 -19.81 -14.54 -17.15
N ASP A 247 -20.25 -14.82 -15.92
CA ASP A 247 -21.13 -15.94 -15.56
C ASP A 247 -22.62 -15.63 -15.76
N GLY A 248 -22.98 -14.51 -16.36
CA GLY A 248 -24.34 -14.08 -16.64
C GLY A 248 -25.06 -13.39 -15.48
N ARG A 249 -24.52 -13.39 -14.27
CA ARG A 249 -25.16 -12.74 -13.09
C ARG A 249 -25.13 -11.24 -13.20
N GLN A 250 -26.27 -10.62 -12.99
CA GLN A 250 -26.42 -9.17 -12.95
C GLN A 250 -26.06 -8.64 -11.56
N TYR A 251 -25.37 -7.51 -11.51
CA TYR A 251 -25.10 -6.77 -10.28
C TYR A 251 -25.16 -5.27 -10.53
N TYR A 252 -25.48 -4.52 -9.48
CA TYR A 252 -25.44 -3.06 -9.54
C TYR A 252 -24.05 -2.57 -9.14
N PHE A 253 -23.42 -1.83 -10.02
CA PHE A 253 -22.20 -1.10 -9.68
C PHE A 253 -22.62 0.26 -9.09
N SER A 254 -22.32 0.47 -7.81
CA SER A 254 -22.39 1.78 -7.20
C SER A 254 -20.98 2.30 -6.99
N GLU A 255 -20.60 3.33 -7.70
CA GLU A 255 -19.48 4.15 -7.24
C GLU A 255 -19.98 4.85 -5.97
N GLY A 256 -19.41 4.45 -4.82
CA GLY A 256 -19.79 5.02 -3.55
C GLY A 256 -19.66 6.55 -3.62
N SER A 257 -20.74 7.23 -3.31
CA SER A 257 -20.73 8.67 -3.10
C SER A 257 -19.61 9.01 -2.12
N VAL A 258 -18.78 9.96 -2.51
CA VAL A 258 -17.89 10.63 -1.56
C VAL A 258 -18.82 11.42 -0.63
N GLN A 259 -19.07 10.89 0.56
CA GLN A 259 -19.70 11.64 1.64
C GLN A 259 -18.67 12.58 2.22
#